data_1d9c4600b97da24e02d844122c63e61c
#
_entry.id   1d9c4600b97da24e02d844122c63e61c
#
_cell.length_a   1.000
_cell.length_b   1.000
_cell.length_c   1.000
_cell.angle_alpha   90.00
_cell.angle_beta   90.00
_cell.angle_gamma   90.00
#
_symmetry.space_group_name_H-M   'P 1'
#
loop_
_entity.id
_entity.type
_entity.pdbx_description
1 polymer ?
#
loop_
_entity_poly.entity_id
_entity_poly.type
_entity_poly.pdbx_seq_one_letter_code
_entity_poly.pdbx_strand_id
1 'polypeptide(L)'
;ALQHKKIKTMQSKTIMGIANLIESRDSNTGTHVKNTSNYVSTLAKAAKSAGIYPEIITEEFVNLVENAAPLHDIGKIAIPDCILCKPDKLTTEEFEQIKIHSTEGGKMILKILEDTTDEKYIKIAYEVATYHHEKWDGTGYPEGLVGEEIPVSARIMAIADVYDALTMERVYKKPFPKKKALEIISNDAGKLFYSVPPLF
;
A
#
# COMPACT_ATOMS: atom_id res chain seq x y z
N ALA A 1 30.24 8.34 0.70
CA ALA A 1 29.46 7.21 1.20
C ALA A 1 28.62 7.57 2.45
N LEU A 2 29.24 8.13 3.51
CA LEU A 2 28.52 8.42 4.79
C LEU A 2 27.45 9.49 4.64
N GLN A 3 27.72 10.57 3.90
CA GLN A 3 26.80 11.68 3.68
C GLN A 3 25.57 11.24 2.85
N HIS A 4 25.78 10.42 1.83
CA HIS A 4 24.71 9.86 1.01
C HIS A 4 23.76 8.94 1.81
N LYS A 5 24.34 8.11 2.69
CA LYS A 5 23.56 7.27 3.62
C LYS A 5 22.70 8.11 4.58
N LYS A 6 23.26 9.21 5.11
CA LYS A 6 22.52 10.14 5.99
C LYS A 6 21.34 10.79 5.27
N ILE A 7 21.55 11.25 4.03
CA ILE A 7 20.48 11.86 3.22
C ILE A 7 19.36 10.86 2.96
N LYS A 8 19.67 9.64 2.49
CA LYS A 8 18.66 8.59 2.28
C LYS A 8 17.88 8.27 3.57
N THR A 9 18.58 8.15 4.71
CA THR A 9 17.92 7.89 5.99
C THR A 9 16.98 9.04 6.39
N MET A 10 17.39 10.29 6.15
CA MET A 10 16.55 11.46 6.43
C MET A 10 15.33 11.49 5.54
N GLN A 11 15.49 11.23 4.24
CA GLN A 11 14.39 11.15 3.28
C GLN A 11 13.34 10.09 3.69
N SER A 12 13.79 8.86 4.00
CA SER A 12 12.88 7.80 4.45
C SER A 12 12.15 8.16 5.75
N LYS A 13 12.83 8.79 6.70
CA LYS A 13 12.19 9.26 7.95
C LYS A 13 11.18 10.38 7.70
N THR A 14 11.46 11.29 6.78
CA THR A 14 10.55 12.38 6.42
C THR A 14 9.29 11.81 5.77
N ILE A 15 9.44 10.89 4.80
CA ILE A 15 8.31 10.20 4.15
C ILE A 15 7.45 9.48 5.20
N MET A 16 8.08 8.70 6.07
CA MET A 16 7.39 7.99 7.15
C MET A 16 6.67 8.95 8.10
N GLY A 17 7.28 10.09 8.42
CA GLY A 17 6.68 11.13 9.27
C GLY A 17 5.43 11.76 8.63
N ILE A 18 5.49 12.08 7.35
CA ILE A 18 4.34 12.62 6.59
C ILE A 18 3.22 11.58 6.50
N ALA A 19 3.55 10.34 6.16
CA ALA A 19 2.57 9.25 6.09
C ALA A 19 1.86 9.02 7.44
N ASN A 20 2.62 8.99 8.54
CA ASN A 20 2.05 8.86 9.89
C ASN A 20 1.17 10.05 10.26
N LEU A 21 1.53 11.27 9.85
CA LEU A 21 0.72 12.47 10.11
C LEU A 21 -0.64 12.39 9.39
N ILE A 22 -0.65 11.90 8.15
CA ILE A 22 -1.88 11.72 7.38
C ILE A 22 -2.74 10.62 8.01
N GLU A 23 -2.13 9.47 8.32
CA GLU A 23 -2.80 8.32 8.91
C GLU A 23 -3.36 8.62 10.32
N SER A 24 -2.74 9.55 11.06
CA SER A 24 -3.23 9.94 12.39
C SER A 24 -4.62 10.61 12.37
N ARG A 25 -5.09 11.08 11.21
CA ARG A 25 -6.46 11.59 11.02
C ARG A 25 -7.50 10.48 11.04
N ASP A 26 -7.14 9.28 10.57
CA ASP A 26 -8.02 8.11 10.43
C ASP A 26 -8.05 7.23 11.70
N SER A 27 -7.83 7.81 12.89
CA SER A 27 -7.88 7.11 14.20
C SER A 27 -7.07 5.80 14.31
N ASN A 28 -6.18 5.52 13.36
CA ASN A 28 -5.27 4.38 13.40
C ASN A 28 -4.10 4.64 14.37
N THR A 29 -3.62 3.58 15.00
CA THR A 29 -2.67 3.58 16.12
C THR A 29 -1.24 4.04 15.78
N GLY A 30 -1.00 4.68 14.63
CA GLY A 30 0.34 5.14 14.20
C GLY A 30 1.33 4.02 13.88
N THR A 31 0.91 2.77 13.98
CA THR A 31 1.76 1.60 13.67
C THR A 31 1.50 1.03 12.28
N HIS A 32 0.35 1.36 11.67
CA HIS A 32 -0.08 0.83 10.36
C HIS A 32 0.96 1.08 9.26
N VAL A 33 1.39 2.32 9.08
CA VAL A 33 2.38 2.70 8.05
C VAL A 33 3.68 1.91 8.18
N LYS A 34 4.16 1.71 9.42
CA LYS A 34 5.37 0.93 9.69
C LYS A 34 5.15 -0.56 9.42
N ASN A 35 4.02 -1.09 9.85
CA ASN A 35 3.68 -2.50 9.67
C ASN A 35 3.56 -2.86 8.20
N THR A 36 2.77 -2.09 7.44
CA THR A 36 2.56 -2.32 6.01
C THR A 36 3.87 -2.23 5.24
N SER A 37 4.76 -1.26 5.56
CA SER A 37 6.10 -1.19 4.95
C SER A 37 6.93 -2.44 5.24
N ASN A 38 6.90 -2.96 6.47
CA ASN A 38 7.61 -4.19 6.83
C ASN A 38 7.03 -5.42 6.10
N TYR A 39 5.71 -5.49 5.96
CA TYR A 39 5.06 -6.59 5.23
C TYR A 39 5.37 -6.53 3.74
N VAL A 40 5.33 -5.35 3.13
CA VAL A 40 5.74 -5.14 1.72
C VAL A 40 7.17 -5.62 1.50
N SER A 41 8.10 -5.20 2.37
CA SER A 41 9.51 -5.63 2.31
C SER A 41 9.64 -7.15 2.41
N THR A 42 8.92 -7.77 3.34
CA THR A 42 8.95 -9.23 3.56
C THR A 42 8.39 -9.98 2.35
N LEU A 43 7.23 -9.55 1.83
CA LEU A 43 6.58 -10.15 0.66
C LEU A 43 7.45 -10.02 -0.59
N ALA A 44 7.99 -8.83 -0.86
CA ALA A 44 8.84 -8.59 -2.03
C ALA A 44 10.12 -9.43 -1.97
N LYS A 45 10.77 -9.54 -0.81
CA LYS A 45 11.95 -10.41 -0.61
C LYS A 45 11.63 -11.88 -0.79
N ALA A 46 10.49 -12.34 -0.26
CA ALA A 46 10.03 -13.73 -0.42
C ALA A 46 9.73 -14.04 -1.88
N ALA A 47 9.00 -13.17 -2.58
CA ALA A 47 8.68 -13.31 -4.00
C ALA A 47 9.95 -13.35 -4.86
N LYS A 48 10.93 -12.49 -4.58
CA LYS A 48 12.24 -12.50 -5.24
C LYS A 48 12.95 -13.83 -5.02
N SER A 49 13.01 -14.32 -3.78
CA SER A 49 13.68 -15.58 -3.44
C SER A 49 13.00 -16.79 -4.08
N ALA A 50 11.70 -16.73 -4.29
CA ALA A 50 10.93 -17.75 -4.98
C ALA A 50 10.99 -17.66 -6.53
N GLY A 51 11.70 -16.66 -7.08
CA GLY A 51 11.80 -16.46 -8.54
C GLY A 51 10.50 -16.00 -9.19
N ILE A 52 9.61 -15.34 -8.44
CA ILE A 52 8.34 -14.81 -8.95
C ILE A 52 8.62 -13.49 -9.67
N TYR A 53 8.21 -13.37 -10.95
CA TYR A 53 8.50 -12.22 -11.81
C TYR A 53 9.97 -11.75 -11.73
N PRO A 54 10.96 -12.61 -12.02
CA PRO A 54 12.38 -12.34 -11.76
C PRO A 54 12.92 -11.11 -12.52
N GLU A 55 12.31 -10.77 -13.65
CA GLU A 55 12.61 -9.58 -14.44
C GLU A 55 12.07 -8.28 -13.83
N ILE A 56 11.07 -8.37 -12.95
CA ILE A 56 10.45 -7.21 -12.27
C ILE A 56 10.96 -7.11 -10.83
N ILE A 57 10.87 -8.21 -10.06
CA ILE A 57 11.19 -8.24 -8.62
C ILE A 57 12.69 -8.41 -8.41
N THR A 58 13.45 -7.39 -8.81
CA THR A 58 14.89 -7.27 -8.58
C THR A 58 15.18 -6.76 -7.16
N GLU A 59 16.46 -6.72 -6.77
CA GLU A 59 16.88 -6.08 -5.50
C GLU A 59 16.55 -4.57 -5.48
N GLU A 60 16.70 -3.92 -6.63
CA GLU A 60 16.33 -2.51 -6.79
C GLU A 60 14.83 -2.32 -6.54
N PHE A 61 13.98 -3.15 -7.18
CA PHE A 61 12.54 -3.11 -6.98
C PHE A 61 12.15 -3.30 -5.51
N VAL A 62 12.74 -4.27 -4.81
CA VAL A 62 12.47 -4.53 -3.39
C VAL A 62 12.75 -3.28 -2.55
N ASN A 63 13.88 -2.61 -2.81
CA ASN A 63 14.24 -1.39 -2.09
C ASN A 63 13.29 -0.22 -2.42
N LEU A 64 12.87 -0.09 -3.68
CA LEU A 64 11.99 0.99 -4.13
C LEU A 64 10.57 0.81 -3.56
N VAL A 65 10.01 -0.40 -3.63
CA VAL A 65 8.64 -0.65 -3.14
C VAL A 65 8.55 -0.55 -1.61
N GLU A 66 9.59 -0.96 -0.88
CA GLU A 66 9.66 -0.77 0.58
C GLU A 66 9.63 0.71 0.96
N ASN A 67 10.35 1.56 0.23
CA ASN A 67 10.36 3.01 0.47
C ASN A 67 9.09 3.72 -0.02
N ALA A 68 8.38 3.17 -0.99
CA ALA A 68 7.14 3.72 -1.52
C ALA A 68 5.91 3.31 -0.69
N ALA A 69 5.94 2.17 -0.03
CA ALA A 69 4.82 1.63 0.74
C ALA A 69 4.18 2.62 1.74
N PRO A 70 4.93 3.48 2.46
CA PRO A 70 4.34 4.49 3.34
C PRO A 70 3.40 5.46 2.64
N LEU A 71 3.54 5.63 1.32
CA LEU A 71 2.81 6.63 0.53
C LEU A 71 1.48 6.13 -0.03
N HIS A 72 1.11 4.86 0.18
CA HIS A 72 -0.10 4.28 -0.41
C HIS A 72 -1.36 5.11 -0.12
N ASP A 73 -1.49 5.62 1.08
CA ASP A 73 -2.64 6.36 1.57
C ASP A 73 -2.44 7.90 1.62
N ILE A 74 -1.40 8.43 0.95
CA ILE A 74 -1.10 9.87 1.00
C ILE A 74 -2.28 10.74 0.54
N GLY A 75 -3.10 10.23 -0.37
CA GLY A 75 -4.27 10.91 -0.90
C GLY A 75 -5.42 11.07 0.09
N LYS A 76 -5.41 10.40 1.25
CA LYS A 76 -6.39 10.63 2.33
C LYS A 76 -6.42 12.09 2.80
N ILE A 77 -5.36 12.85 2.57
CA ILE A 77 -5.33 14.28 2.88
C ILE A 77 -6.40 15.08 2.11
N ALA A 78 -6.84 14.60 0.95
CA ALA A 78 -7.89 15.23 0.15
C ALA A 78 -9.30 14.88 0.62
N ILE A 79 -9.45 13.92 1.53
CA ILE A 79 -10.76 13.47 2.01
C ILE A 79 -11.21 14.33 3.19
N PRO A 80 -12.46 14.87 3.18
CA PRO A 80 -12.99 15.64 4.31
C PRO A 80 -13.07 14.82 5.59
N ASP A 81 -12.76 15.42 6.74
CA ASP A 81 -12.79 14.75 8.05
C ASP A 81 -14.16 14.20 8.42
N CYS A 82 -15.25 14.88 8.00
CA CYS A 82 -16.60 14.40 8.25
C CYS A 82 -16.93 13.05 7.58
N ILE A 83 -16.14 12.64 6.58
CA ILE A 83 -16.25 11.37 5.90
C ILE A 83 -15.16 10.41 6.42
N LEU A 84 -13.90 10.87 6.43
CA LEU A 84 -12.75 10.04 6.82
C LEU A 84 -12.88 9.54 8.27
N CYS A 85 -13.32 10.42 9.18
CA CYS A 85 -13.43 10.14 10.61
C CYS A 85 -14.85 9.79 11.06
N LYS A 86 -15.76 9.45 10.13
CA LYS A 86 -17.14 9.15 10.46
C LYS A 86 -17.24 7.92 11.38
N PRO A 87 -17.88 8.03 12.55
CA PRO A 87 -17.97 6.91 13.50
C PRO A 87 -18.94 5.80 13.06
N ASP A 88 -19.80 6.10 12.09
CA ASP A 88 -20.80 5.19 11.56
C ASP A 88 -20.39 4.62 10.19
N LYS A 89 -21.19 3.66 9.70
CA LYS A 89 -21.02 3.13 8.34
C LYS A 89 -21.16 4.25 7.30
N LEU A 90 -20.27 4.25 6.33
CA LEU A 90 -20.34 5.16 5.19
C LEU A 90 -21.56 4.84 4.32
N THR A 91 -22.20 5.87 3.75
CA THR A 91 -23.14 5.68 2.64
C THR A 91 -22.38 5.30 1.36
N THR A 92 -23.11 4.91 0.33
CA THR A 92 -22.49 4.60 -0.97
C THR A 92 -21.76 5.82 -1.53
N GLU A 93 -22.37 7.00 -1.45
CA GLU A 93 -21.78 8.27 -1.93
C GLU A 93 -20.54 8.66 -1.14
N GLU A 94 -20.55 8.51 0.18
CA GLU A 94 -19.38 8.75 1.03
C GLU A 94 -18.26 7.76 0.73
N PHE A 95 -18.59 6.49 0.47
CA PHE A 95 -17.59 5.50 0.08
C PHE A 95 -16.94 5.82 -1.27
N GLU A 96 -17.73 6.31 -2.25
CA GLU A 96 -17.19 6.79 -3.52
C GLU A 96 -16.22 7.98 -3.32
N GLN A 97 -16.48 8.86 -2.34
CA GLN A 97 -15.56 9.93 -1.98
C GLN A 97 -14.28 9.40 -1.31
N ILE A 98 -14.36 8.36 -0.48
CA ILE A 98 -13.16 7.72 0.06
C ILE A 98 -12.27 7.16 -1.05
N LYS A 99 -12.84 6.52 -2.08
CA LYS A 99 -12.06 5.94 -3.19
C LYS A 99 -11.18 6.97 -3.90
N ILE A 100 -11.56 8.25 -3.88
CA ILE A 100 -10.80 9.33 -4.52
C ILE A 100 -9.37 9.43 -3.97
N HIS A 101 -9.10 8.96 -2.71
CA HIS A 101 -7.75 9.03 -2.16
C HIS A 101 -6.71 8.33 -3.04
N SER A 102 -7.07 7.25 -3.74
CA SER A 102 -6.14 6.54 -4.61
C SER A 102 -5.71 7.40 -5.81
N THR A 103 -6.65 8.04 -6.50
CA THR A 103 -6.33 8.94 -7.63
C THR A 103 -5.66 10.22 -7.18
N GLU A 104 -6.10 10.82 -6.08
CA GLU A 104 -5.46 12.02 -5.53
C GLU A 104 -4.06 11.71 -4.99
N GLY A 105 -3.87 10.52 -4.40
CA GLY A 105 -2.55 10.04 -4.00
C GLY A 105 -1.58 9.96 -5.16
N GLY A 106 -1.98 9.36 -6.28
CA GLY A 106 -1.17 9.31 -7.49
C GLY A 106 -0.81 10.71 -8.02
N LYS A 107 -1.77 11.63 -8.11
CA LYS A 107 -1.51 13.03 -8.52
C LYS A 107 -0.52 13.73 -7.59
N MET A 108 -0.66 13.52 -6.27
CA MET A 108 0.25 14.10 -5.28
C MET A 108 1.67 13.56 -5.44
N ILE A 109 1.84 12.25 -5.67
CA ILE A 109 3.15 11.65 -5.92
C ILE A 109 3.82 12.30 -7.12
N LEU A 110 3.13 12.43 -8.25
CA LEU A 110 3.68 13.07 -9.45
C LEU A 110 4.10 14.51 -9.18
N LYS A 111 3.28 15.26 -8.45
CA LYS A 111 3.57 16.66 -8.12
C LYS A 111 4.73 16.83 -7.12
N ILE A 112 4.78 15.99 -6.08
CA ILE A 112 5.81 16.08 -5.04
C ILE A 112 7.18 15.67 -5.59
N LEU A 113 7.20 14.74 -6.54
CA LEU A 113 8.41 14.19 -7.13
C LEU A 113 8.74 14.77 -8.52
N GLU A 114 8.08 15.84 -8.93
CA GLU A 114 8.23 16.46 -10.27
C GLU A 114 9.68 16.76 -10.66
N ASP A 115 10.48 17.26 -9.70
CA ASP A 115 11.88 17.59 -9.92
C ASP A 115 12.85 16.41 -9.62
N THR A 116 12.32 15.23 -9.37
CA THR A 116 13.12 14.04 -9.03
C THR A 116 13.51 13.31 -10.31
N THR A 117 14.79 12.92 -10.42
CA THR A 117 15.33 12.19 -11.59
C THR A 117 15.17 10.66 -11.47
N ASP A 118 14.67 10.14 -10.35
CA ASP A 118 14.49 8.70 -10.12
C ASP A 118 13.11 8.25 -10.66
N GLU A 119 13.01 8.14 -11.98
CA GLU A 119 11.78 7.73 -12.67
C GLU A 119 11.21 6.39 -12.18
N LYS A 120 12.08 5.45 -11.78
CA LYS A 120 11.66 4.15 -11.26
C LYS A 120 10.96 4.29 -9.91
N TYR A 121 11.51 5.13 -9.02
CA TYR A 121 10.87 5.40 -7.75
C TYR A 121 9.53 6.11 -7.91
N ILE A 122 9.48 7.13 -8.77
CA ILE A 122 8.24 7.87 -9.09
C ILE A 122 7.17 6.88 -9.57
N LYS A 123 7.52 6.02 -10.53
CA LYS A 123 6.61 5.01 -11.08
C LYS A 123 6.07 4.10 -9.99
N ILE A 124 6.92 3.49 -9.16
CA ILE A 124 6.51 2.57 -8.09
C ILE A 124 5.67 3.29 -7.03
N ALA A 125 6.04 4.50 -6.63
CA ALA A 125 5.28 5.28 -5.66
C ALA A 125 3.88 5.65 -6.19
N TYR A 126 3.80 6.05 -7.47
CA TYR A 126 2.54 6.30 -8.15
C TYR A 126 1.66 5.04 -8.20
N GLU A 127 2.22 3.91 -8.62
CA GLU A 127 1.51 2.64 -8.71
C GLU A 127 0.96 2.19 -7.35
N VAL A 128 1.77 2.29 -6.29
CA VAL A 128 1.37 1.95 -4.93
C VAL A 128 0.25 2.85 -4.45
N ALA A 129 0.36 4.18 -4.63
CA ALA A 129 -0.65 5.12 -4.19
C ALA A 129 -1.96 4.99 -4.98
N THR A 130 -1.89 4.73 -6.29
CA THR A 130 -3.07 4.73 -7.17
C THR A 130 -3.79 3.38 -7.17
N TYR A 131 -3.04 2.26 -7.23
CA TYR A 131 -3.61 0.96 -7.60
C TYR A 131 -3.67 -0.06 -6.46
N HIS A 132 -3.33 0.30 -5.21
CA HIS A 132 -3.34 -0.67 -4.09
C HIS A 132 -4.73 -1.19 -3.72
N HIS A 133 -5.80 -0.58 -4.23
CA HIS A 133 -7.18 -1.04 -4.08
C HIS A 133 -7.73 -1.73 -5.32
N GLU A 134 -6.91 -1.92 -6.36
CA GLU A 134 -7.31 -2.78 -7.47
C GLU A 134 -7.41 -4.24 -7.00
N LYS A 135 -8.31 -4.99 -7.62
CA LYS A 135 -8.56 -6.38 -7.30
C LYS A 135 -8.36 -7.25 -8.54
N TRP A 136 -7.83 -8.43 -8.34
CA TRP A 136 -7.50 -9.36 -9.42
C TRP A 136 -8.66 -9.61 -10.39
N ASP A 137 -9.89 -9.63 -9.88
CA ASP A 137 -11.12 -9.86 -10.63
C ASP A 137 -11.69 -8.60 -11.32
N GLY A 138 -11.03 -7.45 -11.22
CA GLY A 138 -11.47 -6.18 -11.81
C GLY A 138 -12.58 -5.45 -11.00
N THR A 139 -12.96 -5.96 -9.83
CA THR A 139 -13.94 -5.28 -8.97
C THR A 139 -13.33 -4.22 -8.07
N GLY A 140 -12.03 -3.93 -8.25
CA GLY A 140 -11.29 -2.92 -7.53
C GLY A 140 -11.51 -1.50 -8.05
N TYR A 141 -10.69 -0.58 -7.61
CA TYR A 141 -10.67 0.82 -8.04
C TYR A 141 -9.25 1.36 -7.99
N PRO A 142 -8.94 2.47 -8.72
CA PRO A 142 -9.86 3.40 -9.39
C PRO A 142 -10.22 3.03 -10.84
N GLU A 143 -9.47 2.16 -11.51
CA GLU A 143 -9.61 1.90 -12.95
C GLU A 143 -10.27 0.55 -13.25
N GLY A 144 -10.39 -0.35 -12.25
CA GLY A 144 -10.94 -1.69 -12.42
C GLY A 144 -10.01 -2.59 -13.24
N LEU A 145 -8.69 -2.46 -13.04
CA LEU A 145 -7.68 -3.27 -13.72
C LEU A 145 -7.86 -4.75 -13.38
N VAL A 146 -7.63 -5.61 -14.37
CA VAL A 146 -7.85 -7.07 -14.24
C VAL A 146 -6.51 -7.81 -14.31
N GLY A 147 -6.30 -8.70 -13.35
CA GLY A 147 -5.20 -9.66 -13.42
C GLY A 147 -3.83 -8.98 -13.47
N GLU A 148 -3.08 -9.26 -14.53
CA GLU A 148 -1.70 -8.76 -14.69
C GLU A 148 -1.60 -7.29 -15.11
N GLU A 149 -2.72 -6.66 -15.48
CA GLU A 149 -2.75 -5.21 -15.70
C GLU A 149 -2.44 -4.44 -14.41
N ILE A 150 -2.73 -5.04 -13.23
CA ILE A 150 -2.40 -4.45 -11.95
C ILE A 150 -0.88 -4.50 -11.74
N PRO A 151 -0.20 -3.38 -11.52
CA PRO A 151 1.23 -3.35 -11.26
C PRO A 151 1.65 -4.26 -10.09
N VAL A 152 2.79 -4.94 -10.21
CA VAL A 152 3.30 -5.86 -9.17
C VAL A 152 3.47 -5.13 -7.81
N SER A 153 3.93 -3.88 -7.83
CA SER A 153 4.06 -3.01 -6.66
C SER A 153 2.73 -2.83 -5.92
N ALA A 154 1.65 -2.58 -6.65
CA ALA A 154 0.31 -2.41 -6.10
C ALA A 154 -0.26 -3.73 -5.56
N ARG A 155 -0.02 -4.85 -6.25
CA ARG A 155 -0.44 -6.19 -5.78
C ARG A 155 0.21 -6.57 -4.46
N ILE A 156 1.51 -6.30 -4.30
CA ILE A 156 2.23 -6.54 -3.05
C ILE A 156 1.69 -5.64 -1.94
N MET A 157 1.42 -4.36 -2.23
CA MET A 157 0.86 -3.41 -1.27
C MET A 157 -0.53 -3.84 -0.81
N ALA A 158 -1.42 -4.23 -1.73
CA ALA A 158 -2.77 -4.69 -1.41
C ALA A 158 -2.79 -5.85 -0.42
N ILE A 159 -1.90 -6.85 -0.60
CA ILE A 159 -1.76 -7.98 0.33
C ILE A 159 -1.29 -7.50 1.71
N ALA A 160 -0.29 -6.62 1.76
CA ALA A 160 0.26 -6.08 3.00
C ALA A 160 -0.78 -5.28 3.78
N ASP A 161 -1.55 -4.43 3.11
CA ASP A 161 -2.60 -3.62 3.70
C ASP A 161 -3.72 -4.47 4.27
N VAL A 162 -4.24 -5.44 3.51
CA VAL A 162 -5.27 -6.37 3.98
C VAL A 162 -4.77 -7.22 5.14
N TYR A 163 -3.52 -7.68 5.12
CA TYR A 163 -2.96 -8.44 6.23
C TYR A 163 -2.89 -7.61 7.52
N ASP A 164 -2.46 -6.35 7.43
CA ASP A 164 -2.47 -5.43 8.57
C ASP A 164 -3.90 -5.19 9.06
N ALA A 165 -4.83 -4.91 8.16
CA ALA A 165 -6.25 -4.72 8.48
C ALA A 165 -6.90 -5.93 9.18
N LEU A 166 -6.45 -7.13 8.92
CA LEU A 166 -6.93 -8.36 9.56
C LEU A 166 -6.27 -8.62 10.91
N THR A 167 -5.00 -8.25 11.08
CA THR A 167 -4.19 -8.64 12.25
C THR A 167 -4.04 -7.54 13.28
N MET A 168 -4.40 -6.28 12.96
CA MET A 168 -4.37 -5.16 13.90
C MET A 168 -5.71 -4.98 14.62
N GLU A 169 -5.64 -4.54 15.87
CA GLU A 169 -6.81 -4.15 16.65
C GLU A 169 -7.41 -2.86 16.06
N ARG A 170 -8.71 -2.89 15.79
CA ARG A 170 -9.49 -1.72 15.36
C ARG A 170 -10.62 -1.47 16.34
N VAL A 171 -11.08 -0.23 16.45
CA VAL A 171 -12.13 0.20 17.41
C VAL A 171 -13.36 -0.73 17.39
N TYR A 172 -13.68 -1.31 16.22
CA TYR A 172 -14.88 -2.13 16.03
C TYR A 172 -14.61 -3.62 15.79
N LYS A 173 -13.33 -4.08 15.82
CA LYS A 173 -12.98 -5.47 15.46
C LYS A 173 -11.75 -5.97 16.21
N LYS A 174 -11.89 -7.12 16.88
CA LYS A 174 -10.75 -7.85 17.44
C LYS A 174 -9.86 -8.38 16.31
N PRO A 175 -8.52 -8.38 16.49
CA PRO A 175 -7.60 -8.90 15.49
C PRO A 175 -7.81 -10.40 15.27
N PHE A 176 -7.71 -10.84 14.03
CA PHE A 176 -7.63 -12.27 13.74
C PHE A 176 -6.26 -12.83 14.13
N PRO A 177 -6.17 -14.07 14.59
CA PRO A 177 -4.89 -14.78 14.68
C PRO A 177 -4.19 -14.80 13.31
N LYS A 178 -2.86 -14.67 13.31
CA LYS A 178 -2.05 -14.63 12.06
C LYS A 178 -2.39 -15.74 11.09
N LYS A 179 -2.52 -16.98 11.59
CA LYS A 179 -2.90 -18.15 10.77
C LYS A 179 -4.24 -17.93 10.06
N LYS A 180 -5.22 -17.37 10.77
CA LYS A 180 -6.55 -17.12 10.20
C LYS A 180 -6.52 -16.01 9.15
N ALA A 181 -5.72 -14.96 9.37
CA ALA A 181 -5.53 -13.89 8.38
C ALA A 181 -4.91 -14.44 7.08
N LEU A 182 -3.90 -15.31 7.19
CA LEU A 182 -3.28 -15.96 6.03
C LEU A 182 -4.27 -16.89 5.29
N GLU A 183 -5.09 -17.66 6.03
CA GLU A 183 -6.15 -18.48 5.41
C GLU A 183 -7.15 -17.63 4.61
N ILE A 184 -7.57 -16.47 5.15
CA ILE A 184 -8.49 -15.55 4.45
C ILE A 184 -7.85 -15.07 3.17
N ILE A 185 -6.61 -14.54 3.23
CA ILE A 185 -5.89 -14.05 2.05
C ILE A 185 -5.69 -15.16 1.00
N SER A 186 -5.35 -16.37 1.43
CA SER A 186 -5.16 -17.50 0.52
C SER A 186 -6.48 -17.94 -0.14
N ASN A 187 -7.59 -17.89 0.56
CA ASN A 187 -8.90 -18.24 -0.01
C ASN A 187 -9.42 -17.18 -1.01
N ASP A 188 -8.97 -15.93 -0.87
CA ASP A 188 -9.29 -14.84 -1.79
C ASP A 188 -8.29 -14.73 -2.94
N ALA A 189 -7.29 -15.63 -3.01
CA ALA A 189 -6.36 -15.71 -4.12
C ALA A 189 -7.11 -16.05 -5.42
N GLY A 190 -6.78 -15.33 -6.49
CA GLY A 190 -7.47 -15.44 -7.79
C GLY A 190 -8.76 -14.60 -7.90
N LYS A 191 -9.21 -13.96 -6.81
CA LYS A 191 -10.31 -12.98 -6.80
C LYS A 191 -9.80 -11.60 -6.43
N LEU A 192 -9.37 -11.44 -5.20
CA LEU A 192 -8.86 -10.17 -4.67
C LEU A 192 -7.36 -10.02 -4.91
N PHE A 193 -6.63 -11.13 -4.86
CA PHE A 193 -5.17 -11.16 -4.95
C PHE A 193 -4.71 -12.12 -6.04
N TYR A 194 -3.50 -11.86 -6.57
CA TYR A 194 -2.80 -12.84 -7.40
C TYR A 194 -2.66 -14.17 -6.64
N SER A 195 -2.97 -15.30 -7.29
CA SER A 195 -2.72 -16.63 -6.73
C SER A 195 -1.22 -16.92 -6.78
N VAL A 196 -0.50 -16.41 -5.79
CA VAL A 196 0.89 -16.83 -5.57
C VAL A 196 0.82 -18.25 -4.99
N PRO A 197 1.62 -19.23 -5.47
CA PRO A 197 1.81 -20.46 -4.73
C PRO A 197 2.18 -20.09 -3.29
N PRO A 198 1.69 -20.84 -2.27
CA PRO A 198 1.83 -20.44 -0.88
C PRO A 198 3.29 -20.14 -0.55
N LEU A 199 3.59 -18.87 -0.32
CA LEU A 199 4.89 -18.38 0.16
C LEU A 199 5.04 -18.55 1.67
N PHE A 200 4.09 -19.30 2.31
CA PHE A 200 4.02 -19.52 3.76
C PHE A 200 3.87 -20.98 4.10
#